data_8c55b51b3de4d82978868cf773724cf8
#
_entry.id   8c55b51b3de4d82978868cf773724cf8
#
_cell.length_a   1.000
_cell.length_b   1.000
_cell.length_c   1.000
_cell.angle_alpha   90.00
_cell.angle_beta   90.00
_cell.angle_gamma   90.00
#
_symmetry.space_group_name_H-M   'P 1'
#
loop_
_entity.id
_entity.type
_entity.pdbx_description
1 polymer ?
#
loop_
_entity_poly.entity_id
_entity_poly.type
_entity_poly.pdbx_seq_one_letter_code
_entity_poly.pdbx_strand_id
1 'polypeptide(L)'
;MKIASRTLRGLLASAVAVSAIVVPAISTQSANAATEITFWSWRTEDKAFYEAQMAKFEAKTGIKVKFTPYLNTEYNAILATALTAGKGPDVMQIRPYGGMANLSDAGNFLALTTKDVPALAKLSPGILAGAQGYKSKSQFGYPYAVSAMGVFYNPELLEKAGVGALPSTWPQLLAAFKKVSAAGIMPLGNAGGNGPALEQLHATVGPTFYGGTQFFNDVVAGKKNFNDRAYVASLQAVKDLAAYMPKGFEGIDYNTARGLFANEKAAFYIGGNYELGYFRSLNASLPVEWMPAPSKATGSAKYVGTWADGAFGINAKTEQKAAALKLVNFLASKEFGQAMADEIAFIPTAPLVKITDPVVSKINKYRTAFGTPFMNVVGFRYENPTSSSILQPGFQKLITGATTPAALAKDVQTAIATWHPGHKGK
;
A
#
# COMPACT_ATOMS: atom_id res chain seq x y z
N MET A 1 47.50 30.96 -70.26
CA MET A 1 47.52 32.21 -71.05
C MET A 1 47.08 33.29 -70.06
N LYS A 2 48.05 34.04 -69.43
CA LYS A 2 48.44 35.41 -69.75
C LYS A 2 47.19 36.29 -69.83
N ILE A 3 46.96 37.46 -69.14
CA ILE A 3 47.82 38.59 -68.82
C ILE A 3 46.99 39.42 -67.82
N ALA A 4 47.42 39.85 -66.64
CA ALA A 4 48.02 41.19 -66.34
C ALA A 4 47.10 42.39 -66.73
N SER A 5 46.86 43.38 -65.98
CA SER A 5 47.61 44.24 -65.06
C SER A 5 46.85 45.53 -64.72
N ARG A 6 47.23 46.16 -63.62
CA ARG A 6 47.47 47.58 -63.33
C ARG A 6 46.35 48.51 -62.90
N THR A 7 46.44 48.81 -61.61
CA THR A 7 46.66 50.17 -60.99
C THR A 7 45.81 51.35 -61.40
N LEU A 8 45.16 52.05 -60.45
CA LEU A 8 45.49 53.46 -60.13
C LEU A 8 44.90 53.85 -58.75
N ARG A 9 45.67 54.67 -58.05
CA ARG A 9 45.41 55.28 -56.75
C ARG A 9 44.39 56.43 -56.87
N GLY A 10 43.59 56.64 -55.83
CA GLY A 10 42.85 57.88 -55.60
C GLY A 10 42.45 57.91 -54.09
N LEU A 11 43.19 58.71 -53.31
CA LEU A 11 42.83 59.15 -51.97
C LEU A 11 41.64 60.11 -52.01
N LEU A 12 40.60 59.76 -51.22
CA LEU A 12 39.67 60.82 -50.74
C LEU A 12 39.29 60.45 -49.32
N ALA A 13 39.72 61.26 -48.39
CA ALA A 13 39.34 61.18 -46.97
C ALA A 13 37.89 61.65 -46.83
N SER A 14 37.04 60.83 -46.33
CA SER A 14 35.69 61.21 -45.87
C SER A 14 35.53 60.79 -44.44
N ALA A 15 35.39 61.73 -43.55
CA ALA A 15 35.09 61.56 -42.13
C ALA A 15 33.71 60.92 -42.01
N VAL A 16 33.66 59.69 -41.50
CA VAL A 16 32.40 59.01 -41.11
C VAL A 16 32.21 59.19 -39.61
N ALA A 17 31.21 59.99 -39.26
CA ALA A 17 30.73 60.06 -37.88
C ALA A 17 30.16 58.72 -37.44
N VAL A 18 30.80 58.07 -36.46
CA VAL A 18 30.30 56.86 -35.83
C VAL A 18 29.20 57.27 -34.85
N SER A 19 27.94 57.14 -35.25
CA SER A 19 26.79 57.18 -34.34
C SER A 19 26.78 55.91 -33.57
N ALA A 20 27.13 55.91 -32.29
CA ALA A 20 26.96 54.75 -31.36
C ALA A 20 25.47 54.47 -31.18
N ILE A 21 24.96 53.45 -31.84
CA ILE A 21 23.65 52.89 -31.54
C ILE A 21 23.78 52.12 -30.20
N VAL A 22 23.29 52.76 -29.13
CA VAL A 22 23.09 52.06 -27.86
C VAL A 22 21.92 51.10 -28.08
N VAL A 23 22.23 49.83 -28.35
CA VAL A 23 21.25 48.73 -28.31
C VAL A 23 20.97 48.47 -26.83
N PRO A 24 19.74 48.68 -26.34
CA PRO A 24 19.43 48.24 -24.97
C PRO A 24 19.60 46.72 -24.91
N ALA A 25 20.46 46.26 -24.01
CA ALA A 25 20.58 44.86 -23.68
C ALA A 25 19.22 44.42 -23.13
N ILE A 26 18.39 43.80 -23.98
CA ILE A 26 17.24 43.07 -23.54
C ILE A 26 17.82 41.85 -22.75
N SER A 27 17.86 41.99 -21.43
CA SER A 27 18.09 40.85 -20.56
C SER A 27 16.95 39.86 -20.84
N THR A 28 17.19 38.89 -21.70
CA THR A 28 16.34 37.73 -21.81
C THR A 28 16.40 37.04 -20.44
N GLN A 29 15.46 37.41 -19.59
CA GLN A 29 15.17 36.66 -18.41
C GLN A 29 14.77 35.28 -18.93
N SER A 30 15.71 34.32 -18.88
CA SER A 30 15.42 32.91 -19.17
C SER A 30 14.23 32.56 -18.30
N ALA A 31 13.07 32.38 -18.90
CA ALA A 31 11.94 31.80 -18.23
C ALA A 31 12.46 30.49 -17.68
N ASN A 32 12.71 30.42 -16.37
CA ASN A 32 13.05 29.15 -15.71
C ASN A 32 11.94 28.17 -16.09
N ALA A 33 12.25 27.20 -16.93
CA ALA A 33 11.32 26.11 -17.21
C ALA A 33 10.85 25.60 -15.86
N ALA A 34 9.55 25.61 -15.65
CA ALA A 34 8.98 25.15 -14.39
C ALA A 34 9.53 23.75 -14.08
N THR A 35 10.13 23.58 -12.91
CA THR A 35 10.66 22.27 -12.52
C THR A 35 9.51 21.27 -12.52
N GLU A 36 9.61 20.21 -13.31
CA GLU A 36 8.65 19.11 -13.33
C GLU A 36 9.30 17.87 -12.73
N ILE A 37 8.58 17.18 -11.84
CA ILE A 37 8.96 15.88 -11.27
C ILE A 37 7.87 14.87 -11.49
N THR A 38 8.23 13.59 -11.41
CA THR A 38 7.32 12.46 -11.63
C THR A 38 7.00 11.75 -10.31
N PHE A 39 5.73 11.36 -10.12
CA PHE A 39 5.28 10.61 -8.95
C PHE A 39 4.43 9.41 -9.37
N TRP A 40 4.85 8.18 -8.99
CA TRP A 40 4.16 6.94 -9.29
C TRP A 40 3.49 6.32 -8.06
N SER A 41 2.30 5.74 -8.28
CA SER A 41 1.46 5.12 -7.26
C SER A 41 0.83 3.82 -7.77
N TRP A 42 0.42 2.93 -6.85
CA TRP A 42 -0.42 1.77 -7.17
C TRP A 42 -1.92 2.02 -6.94
N ARG A 43 -2.31 3.27 -6.72
CA ARG A 43 -3.67 3.66 -6.33
C ARG A 43 -4.38 4.33 -7.50
N THR A 44 -4.91 3.52 -8.43
CA THR A 44 -5.69 4.03 -9.57
C THR A 44 -7.01 4.64 -9.13
N GLU A 45 -7.62 4.09 -8.08
CA GLU A 45 -8.87 4.54 -7.49
C GLU A 45 -8.76 5.94 -6.85
N ASP A 46 -7.59 6.32 -6.38
CA ASP A 46 -7.34 7.61 -5.73
C ASP A 46 -6.74 8.66 -6.70
N LYS A 47 -6.79 8.41 -8.02
CA LYS A 47 -6.17 9.29 -9.01
C LYS A 47 -6.60 10.74 -8.85
N ALA A 48 -7.90 11.00 -8.80
CA ALA A 48 -8.45 12.36 -8.67
C ALA A 48 -7.97 13.05 -7.39
N PHE A 49 -7.91 12.32 -6.27
CA PHE A 49 -7.36 12.83 -5.01
C PHE A 49 -5.91 13.27 -5.16
N TYR A 50 -5.04 12.39 -5.68
CA TYR A 50 -3.62 12.72 -5.83
C TYR A 50 -3.42 13.88 -6.81
N GLU A 51 -4.13 13.93 -7.95
CA GLU A 51 -4.04 15.01 -8.91
C GLU A 51 -4.43 16.36 -8.27
N ALA A 52 -5.50 16.41 -7.47
CA ALA A 52 -5.89 17.60 -6.74
C ALA A 52 -4.84 18.03 -5.70
N GLN A 53 -4.21 17.08 -4.99
CA GLN A 53 -3.14 17.39 -4.04
C GLN A 53 -1.86 17.86 -4.76
N MET A 54 -1.53 17.30 -5.93
CA MET A 54 -0.38 17.77 -6.73
C MET A 54 -0.60 19.19 -7.25
N ALA A 55 -1.82 19.54 -7.65
CA ALA A 55 -2.16 20.92 -8.01
C ALA A 55 -1.99 21.90 -6.82
N LYS A 56 -2.38 21.50 -5.61
CA LYS A 56 -2.12 22.29 -4.38
C LYS A 56 -0.62 22.45 -4.11
N PHE A 57 0.16 21.40 -4.33
CA PHE A 57 1.62 21.44 -4.18
C PHE A 57 2.26 22.39 -5.22
N GLU A 58 1.86 22.28 -6.48
CA GLU A 58 2.33 23.15 -7.56
C GLU A 58 2.02 24.63 -7.26
N ALA A 59 0.79 24.93 -6.82
CA ALA A 59 0.41 26.30 -6.45
C ALA A 59 1.27 26.89 -5.31
N LYS A 60 1.73 26.04 -4.36
CA LYS A 60 2.57 26.47 -3.22
C LYS A 60 4.05 26.61 -3.58
N THR A 61 4.56 25.84 -4.53
CA THR A 61 5.99 25.67 -4.74
C THR A 61 6.49 26.05 -6.12
N GLY A 62 5.59 26.19 -7.10
CA GLY A 62 5.92 26.34 -8.52
C GLY A 62 6.48 25.06 -9.17
N ILE A 63 6.48 23.92 -8.46
CA ILE A 63 6.99 22.63 -8.96
C ILE A 63 5.81 21.82 -9.47
N LYS A 64 5.83 21.51 -10.76
CA LYS A 64 4.84 20.66 -11.39
C LYS A 64 5.10 19.18 -11.08
N VAL A 65 4.05 18.42 -10.82
CA VAL A 65 4.14 16.98 -10.56
C VAL A 65 3.32 16.19 -11.57
N LYS A 66 3.99 15.36 -12.37
CA LYS A 66 3.32 14.39 -13.24
C LYS A 66 3.00 13.13 -12.42
N PHE A 67 1.76 13.04 -11.97
CA PHE A 67 1.26 11.86 -11.25
C PHE A 67 0.87 10.75 -12.23
N THR A 68 1.33 9.52 -11.97
CA THR A 68 1.00 8.35 -12.79
C THR A 68 0.64 7.16 -11.89
N PRO A 69 -0.64 6.80 -11.81
CA PRO A 69 -1.06 5.59 -11.12
C PRO A 69 -1.03 4.38 -12.05
N TYR A 70 -0.69 3.22 -11.50
CA TYR A 70 -0.71 1.91 -12.15
C TYR A 70 -1.65 0.96 -11.40
N LEU A 71 -2.12 -0.08 -12.06
CA LEU A 71 -2.89 -1.12 -11.40
C LEU A 71 -2.10 -1.74 -10.26
N ASN A 72 -2.78 -1.94 -9.12
CA ASN A 72 -2.16 -2.51 -7.91
C ASN A 72 -1.43 -3.82 -8.17
N THR A 73 -1.98 -4.67 -9.05
CA THR A 73 -1.43 -5.99 -9.42
C THR A 73 -0.19 -5.91 -10.30
N GLU A 74 0.05 -4.79 -11.00
CA GLU A 74 1.13 -4.63 -11.98
C GLU A 74 2.25 -3.71 -11.48
N TYR A 75 1.94 -2.79 -10.58
CA TYR A 75 2.82 -1.73 -10.12
C TYR A 75 4.21 -2.20 -9.71
N ASN A 76 4.31 -3.27 -8.93
CA ASN A 76 5.59 -3.71 -8.39
C ASN A 76 6.56 -4.15 -9.50
N ALA A 77 6.06 -4.85 -10.52
CA ALA A 77 6.86 -5.28 -11.66
C ALA A 77 7.29 -4.10 -12.53
N ILE A 78 6.37 -3.17 -12.79
CA ILE A 78 6.63 -1.95 -13.57
C ILE A 78 7.68 -1.09 -12.86
N LEU A 79 7.52 -0.83 -11.55
CA LEU A 79 8.46 -0.03 -10.78
C LEU A 79 9.85 -0.68 -10.75
N ALA A 80 9.93 -1.98 -10.46
CA ALA A 80 11.20 -2.70 -10.40
C ALA A 80 11.96 -2.64 -11.75
N THR A 81 11.25 -2.86 -12.86
CA THR A 81 11.80 -2.78 -14.20
C THR A 81 12.32 -1.37 -14.51
N ALA A 82 11.54 -0.34 -14.22
CA ALA A 82 11.91 1.05 -14.49
C ALA A 82 13.12 1.49 -13.66
N LEU A 83 13.15 1.17 -12.36
CA LEU A 83 14.28 1.50 -11.47
C LEU A 83 15.56 0.79 -11.91
N THR A 84 15.48 -0.49 -12.27
CA THR A 84 16.62 -1.26 -12.78
C THR A 84 17.18 -0.66 -14.07
N ALA A 85 16.30 -0.20 -14.96
CA ALA A 85 16.68 0.47 -16.20
C ALA A 85 17.16 1.94 -16.00
N GLY A 86 17.14 2.46 -14.77
CA GLY A 86 17.47 3.86 -14.48
C GLY A 86 16.43 4.87 -14.98
N LYS A 87 15.20 4.42 -15.28
CA LYS A 87 14.08 5.23 -15.82
C LYS A 87 12.89 5.31 -14.85
N GLY A 88 13.12 5.09 -13.57
CA GLY A 88 12.09 5.19 -12.55
C GLY A 88 11.66 6.65 -12.30
N PRO A 89 10.53 6.84 -11.60
CA PRO A 89 10.05 8.18 -11.24
C PRO A 89 10.96 8.84 -10.20
N ASP A 90 10.80 10.16 -9.99
CA ASP A 90 11.53 10.89 -8.94
C ASP A 90 11.03 10.54 -7.57
N VAL A 91 9.70 10.48 -7.40
CA VAL A 91 9.02 10.07 -6.17
C VAL A 91 8.11 8.90 -6.47
N MET A 92 7.97 7.99 -5.53
CA MET A 92 7.12 6.81 -5.68
C MET A 92 6.53 6.34 -4.36
N GLN A 93 5.39 5.68 -4.43
CA GLN A 93 4.96 4.83 -3.35
C GLN A 93 5.80 3.56 -3.34
N ILE A 94 6.30 3.17 -2.18
CA ILE A 94 7.05 1.93 -1.96
C ILE A 94 6.29 1.00 -1.03
N ARG A 95 6.32 -0.31 -1.35
CA ARG A 95 5.69 -1.34 -0.51
C ARG A 95 6.40 -1.43 0.83
N PRO A 96 5.67 -1.75 1.90
CA PRO A 96 6.27 -1.79 3.23
C PRO A 96 7.11 -3.05 3.45
N TYR A 97 8.01 -2.97 4.40
CA TYR A 97 8.85 -4.07 4.91
C TYR A 97 9.61 -4.79 3.78
N GLY A 98 9.57 -6.12 3.77
CA GLY A 98 10.22 -6.92 2.74
C GLY A 98 9.72 -6.70 1.30
N GLY A 99 8.57 -6.05 1.12
CA GLY A 99 8.06 -5.68 -0.21
C GLY A 99 8.94 -4.70 -0.97
N MET A 100 9.80 -3.94 -0.26
CA MET A 100 10.80 -3.04 -0.85
C MET A 100 12.25 -3.57 -0.74
N ALA A 101 12.48 -4.67 -0.03
CA ALA A 101 13.82 -5.09 0.38
C ALA A 101 14.79 -5.23 -0.80
N ASN A 102 14.40 -5.93 -1.85
CA ASN A 102 15.25 -6.12 -3.03
C ASN A 102 15.61 -4.81 -3.72
N LEU A 103 14.66 -3.86 -3.80
CA LEU A 103 14.89 -2.55 -4.42
C LEU A 103 15.76 -1.67 -3.55
N SER A 104 15.56 -1.69 -2.22
CA SER A 104 16.39 -0.92 -1.29
C SER A 104 17.81 -1.45 -1.21
N ASP A 105 17.98 -2.77 -1.17
CA ASP A 105 19.31 -3.41 -1.11
C ASP A 105 20.10 -3.23 -2.42
N ALA A 106 19.39 -3.06 -3.54
CA ALA A 106 19.98 -2.69 -4.84
C ALA A 106 20.29 -1.18 -4.98
N GLY A 107 20.08 -0.37 -3.93
CA GLY A 107 20.41 1.06 -3.92
C GLY A 107 19.48 1.94 -4.76
N ASN A 108 18.25 1.49 -5.03
CA ASN A 108 17.31 2.25 -5.85
C ASN A 108 16.63 3.40 -5.11
N PHE A 109 16.65 3.42 -3.78
CA PHE A 109 15.99 4.45 -2.98
C PHE A 109 16.99 5.33 -2.24
N LEU A 110 16.71 6.62 -2.21
CA LEU A 110 17.45 7.59 -1.40
C LEU A 110 17.18 7.34 0.08
N ALA A 111 18.24 7.18 0.88
CA ALA A 111 18.10 7.16 2.32
C ALA A 111 17.68 8.54 2.84
N LEU A 112 16.66 8.57 3.69
CA LEU A 112 16.10 9.79 4.27
C LEU A 112 16.45 9.89 5.75
N THR A 113 16.72 11.11 6.21
CA THR A 113 16.94 11.41 7.61
C THR A 113 15.85 12.34 8.15
N THR A 114 15.83 12.55 9.46
CA THR A 114 14.95 13.57 10.07
C THR A 114 15.32 15.01 9.69
N LYS A 115 16.51 15.24 9.11
CA LYS A 115 16.87 16.54 8.50
C LYS A 115 16.21 16.69 7.15
N ASP A 116 16.12 15.62 6.37
CA ASP A 116 15.49 15.62 5.05
C ASP A 116 13.95 15.69 5.17
N VAL A 117 13.38 14.90 6.08
CA VAL A 117 11.92 14.80 6.34
C VAL A 117 11.67 14.86 7.86
N PRO A 118 11.50 16.05 8.44
CA PRO A 118 11.34 16.22 9.89
C PRO A 118 10.17 15.45 10.51
N ALA A 119 9.12 15.17 9.72
CA ALA A 119 7.96 14.40 10.15
C ALA A 119 8.32 12.96 10.58
N LEU A 120 9.43 12.39 10.10
CA LEU A 120 9.92 11.06 10.53
C LEU A 120 10.16 10.99 12.03
N ALA A 121 10.61 12.08 12.66
CA ALA A 121 10.86 12.15 14.11
C ALA A 121 9.59 12.00 14.96
N LYS A 122 8.41 12.09 14.34
CA LYS A 122 7.13 11.97 15.04
C LYS A 122 6.51 10.57 14.93
N LEU A 123 7.12 9.68 14.16
CA LEU A 123 6.62 8.33 13.94
C LEU A 123 7.21 7.35 14.96
N SER A 124 6.39 6.39 15.40
CA SER A 124 6.85 5.31 16.27
C SER A 124 7.82 4.36 15.55
N PRO A 125 8.72 3.67 16.27
CA PRO A 125 9.63 2.70 15.66
C PRO A 125 8.92 1.63 14.83
N GLY A 126 7.76 1.15 15.27
CA GLY A 126 6.97 0.14 14.54
C GLY A 126 6.43 0.65 13.19
N ILE A 127 6.11 1.94 13.08
CA ILE A 127 5.70 2.56 11.82
C ILE A 127 6.93 2.80 10.93
N LEU A 128 8.02 3.34 11.48
CA LEU A 128 9.27 3.57 10.75
C LEU A 128 9.81 2.28 10.11
N ALA A 129 9.71 1.15 10.82
CA ALA A 129 10.13 -0.16 10.34
C ALA A 129 9.50 -0.54 8.99
N GLY A 130 8.30 -0.01 8.68
CA GLY A 130 7.62 -0.24 7.40
C GLY A 130 8.39 0.28 6.18
N ALA A 131 9.28 1.25 6.35
CA ALA A 131 10.08 1.80 5.26
C ALA A 131 11.59 1.79 5.55
N GLN A 132 12.04 0.90 6.43
CA GLN A 132 13.47 0.65 6.70
C GLN A 132 14.00 -0.50 5.85
N GLY A 133 15.23 -0.33 5.36
CA GLY A 133 15.96 -1.42 4.72
C GLY A 133 16.22 -2.57 5.69
N TYR A 134 16.10 -3.79 5.23
CA TYR A 134 16.27 -4.96 6.08
C TYR A 134 17.70 -5.08 6.62
N LYS A 135 18.70 -4.95 5.75
CA LYS A 135 20.13 -5.05 6.10
C LYS A 135 20.68 -3.72 6.61
N SER A 136 20.45 -2.65 5.88
CA SER A 136 21.05 -1.33 6.17
C SER A 136 20.44 -0.62 7.38
N LYS A 137 19.18 -0.95 7.73
CA LYS A 137 18.36 -0.21 8.71
C LYS A 137 18.13 1.26 8.35
N SER A 138 18.54 1.70 7.17
CA SER A 138 18.30 3.05 6.67
C SER A 138 16.82 3.26 6.39
N GLN A 139 16.32 4.48 6.61
CA GLN A 139 14.96 4.87 6.28
C GLN A 139 14.89 5.25 4.80
N PHE A 140 14.05 4.60 4.01
CA PHE A 140 13.96 4.81 2.55
C PHE A 140 12.67 5.51 2.11
N GLY A 141 11.81 5.87 3.04
CA GLY A 141 10.59 6.60 2.73
C GLY A 141 9.88 7.09 3.98
N TYR A 142 8.90 7.95 3.79
CA TYR A 142 7.96 8.37 4.83
C TYR A 142 6.75 7.43 4.82
N PRO A 143 6.56 6.57 5.83
CA PRO A 143 5.36 5.75 5.96
C PRO A 143 4.14 6.66 6.09
N TYR A 144 3.18 6.58 5.16
CA TYR A 144 2.10 7.57 5.06
C TYR A 144 0.82 7.18 5.79
N ALA A 145 0.57 5.88 5.94
CA ALA A 145 -0.65 5.37 6.55
C ALA A 145 -0.40 4.05 7.27
N VAL A 146 -1.37 3.66 8.09
CA VAL A 146 -1.45 2.32 8.68
C VAL A 146 -2.67 1.59 8.16
N SER A 147 -2.50 0.30 7.90
CA SER A 147 -3.59 -0.60 7.53
C SER A 147 -4.13 -1.33 8.76
N ALA A 148 -5.42 -1.58 8.75
CA ALA A 148 -6.14 -2.34 9.76
C ALA A 148 -7.12 -3.30 9.09
N MET A 149 -7.01 -4.58 9.43
CA MET A 149 -7.83 -5.64 8.85
C MET A 149 -9.09 -5.91 9.65
N GLY A 150 -10.19 -6.19 8.94
CA GLY A 150 -11.45 -6.51 9.58
C GLY A 150 -12.50 -6.98 8.60
N VAL A 151 -13.75 -6.91 9.02
CA VAL A 151 -14.91 -7.39 8.28
C VAL A 151 -15.84 -6.21 8.02
N PHE A 152 -15.96 -5.82 6.76
CA PHE A 152 -17.01 -4.91 6.31
C PHE A 152 -18.32 -5.66 6.17
N TYR A 153 -19.42 -4.99 6.46
CA TYR A 153 -20.75 -5.56 6.27
C TYR A 153 -21.76 -4.49 5.84
N ASN A 154 -22.78 -4.94 5.12
CA ASN A 154 -23.92 -4.12 4.75
C ASN A 154 -25.03 -4.39 5.78
N PRO A 155 -25.38 -3.43 6.66
CA PRO A 155 -26.37 -3.63 7.72
C PRO A 155 -27.78 -3.93 7.18
N GLU A 156 -28.18 -3.37 6.03
CA GLU A 156 -29.49 -3.61 5.43
C GLU A 156 -29.62 -5.04 4.89
N LEU A 157 -28.55 -5.58 4.29
CA LEU A 157 -28.53 -6.97 3.84
C LEU A 157 -28.55 -7.95 5.02
N LEU A 158 -27.91 -7.59 6.15
CA LEU A 158 -27.97 -8.39 7.37
C LEU A 158 -29.38 -8.39 7.97
N GLU A 159 -30.05 -7.26 8.00
CA GLU A 159 -31.43 -7.14 8.46
C GLU A 159 -32.37 -7.98 7.58
N LYS A 160 -32.29 -7.86 6.25
CA LYS A 160 -33.04 -8.67 5.28
C LYS A 160 -32.82 -10.18 5.49
N ALA A 161 -31.62 -10.59 5.91
CA ALA A 161 -31.26 -11.99 6.20
C ALA A 161 -31.66 -12.44 7.63
N GLY A 162 -32.27 -11.60 8.44
CA GLY A 162 -32.64 -11.91 9.82
C GLY A 162 -31.43 -12.11 10.75
N VAL A 163 -30.29 -11.46 10.45
CA VAL A 163 -29.12 -11.43 11.35
C VAL A 163 -29.30 -10.33 12.37
N GLY A 164 -29.94 -10.67 13.50
CA GLY A 164 -30.33 -9.67 14.51
C GLY A 164 -29.16 -9.08 15.32
N ALA A 165 -28.10 -9.86 15.56
CA ALA A 165 -26.92 -9.37 16.29
C ALA A 165 -25.65 -9.65 15.50
N LEU A 166 -24.71 -8.68 15.54
CA LEU A 166 -23.40 -8.86 14.91
C LEU A 166 -22.62 -10.02 15.54
N PRO A 167 -21.98 -10.88 14.74
CA PRO A 167 -21.22 -12.00 15.24
C PRO A 167 -19.99 -11.51 16.03
N SER A 168 -19.88 -11.96 17.27
CA SER A 168 -18.75 -11.66 18.17
C SER A 168 -17.73 -12.80 18.24
N THR A 169 -18.13 -14.00 17.79
CA THR A 169 -17.27 -15.20 17.74
C THR A 169 -17.26 -15.81 16.35
N TRP A 170 -16.23 -16.61 16.05
CA TRP A 170 -16.11 -17.33 14.78
C TRP A 170 -17.31 -18.22 14.45
N PRO A 171 -17.83 -19.07 15.39
CA PRO A 171 -19.04 -19.84 15.11
C PRO A 171 -20.27 -18.96 14.78
N GLN A 172 -20.40 -17.80 15.44
CA GLN A 172 -21.49 -16.87 15.15
C GLN A 172 -21.34 -16.23 13.75
N LEU A 173 -20.11 -15.94 13.30
CA LEU A 173 -19.87 -15.44 11.93
C LEU A 173 -20.31 -16.48 10.89
N LEU A 174 -19.91 -17.73 11.07
CA LEU A 174 -20.34 -18.81 10.16
C LEU A 174 -21.85 -19.03 10.20
N ALA A 175 -22.50 -18.90 11.36
CA ALA A 175 -23.95 -18.93 11.49
C ALA A 175 -24.63 -17.76 10.78
N ALA A 176 -24.06 -16.55 10.86
CA ALA A 176 -24.54 -15.38 10.11
C ALA A 176 -24.44 -15.61 8.60
N PHE A 177 -23.33 -16.15 8.10
CA PHE A 177 -23.18 -16.51 6.69
C PHE A 177 -24.24 -17.51 6.23
N LYS A 178 -24.55 -18.53 7.04
CA LYS A 178 -25.62 -19.49 6.72
C LYS A 178 -26.99 -18.84 6.63
N LYS A 179 -27.32 -17.91 7.55
CA LYS A 179 -28.56 -17.13 7.48
C LYS A 179 -28.66 -16.27 6.22
N VAL A 180 -27.57 -15.58 5.88
CA VAL A 180 -27.47 -14.75 4.66
C VAL A 180 -27.66 -15.62 3.43
N SER A 181 -27.02 -16.79 3.34
CA SER A 181 -27.21 -17.75 2.25
C SER A 181 -28.67 -18.24 2.16
N ALA A 182 -29.29 -18.57 3.29
CA ALA A 182 -30.68 -19.04 3.34
C ALA A 182 -31.68 -17.97 2.87
N ALA A 183 -31.35 -16.70 3.02
CA ALA A 183 -32.12 -15.56 2.48
C ALA A 183 -31.87 -15.30 0.98
N GLY A 184 -31.07 -16.14 0.30
CA GLY A 184 -30.73 -15.95 -1.12
C GLY A 184 -29.73 -14.84 -1.38
N ILE A 185 -29.05 -14.33 -0.35
CA ILE A 185 -28.05 -13.28 -0.44
C ILE A 185 -26.66 -13.92 -0.42
N MET A 186 -25.72 -13.37 -1.20
CA MET A 186 -24.31 -13.81 -1.15
C MET A 186 -23.69 -13.43 0.20
N PRO A 187 -23.15 -14.38 1.01
CA PRO A 187 -22.60 -14.05 2.29
C PRO A 187 -21.32 -13.22 2.20
N LEU A 188 -20.35 -13.67 1.40
CA LEU A 188 -19.00 -13.15 1.38
C LEU A 188 -18.60 -12.75 -0.04
N GLY A 189 -18.29 -11.47 -0.26
CA GLY A 189 -17.88 -10.92 -1.55
C GLY A 189 -16.42 -11.22 -1.93
N ASN A 190 -15.62 -11.77 -1.01
CA ASN A 190 -14.25 -12.17 -1.32
C ASN A 190 -14.19 -13.32 -2.31
N ALA A 191 -13.06 -13.44 -3.02
CA ALA A 191 -12.87 -14.43 -4.07
C ALA A 191 -11.43 -14.95 -4.13
N GLY A 192 -11.22 -16.02 -4.89
CA GLY A 192 -9.99 -16.82 -4.88
C GLY A 192 -9.05 -16.59 -6.06
N GLY A 193 -9.44 -15.82 -7.08
CA GLY A 193 -8.63 -15.56 -8.26
C GLY A 193 -7.38 -14.69 -8.04
N ASN A 194 -7.20 -14.18 -6.80
CA ASN A 194 -6.06 -13.34 -6.44
C ASN A 194 -5.42 -13.80 -5.12
N GLY A 195 -4.22 -14.36 -5.19
CA GLY A 195 -3.48 -14.85 -4.02
C GLY A 195 -3.22 -13.80 -2.94
N PRO A 196 -2.80 -12.57 -3.27
CA PRO A 196 -2.68 -11.47 -2.32
C PRO A 196 -3.98 -11.18 -1.54
N ALA A 197 -5.15 -11.24 -2.18
CA ALA A 197 -6.43 -11.04 -1.50
C ALA A 197 -6.73 -12.17 -0.49
N LEU A 198 -6.39 -13.41 -0.83
CA LEU A 198 -6.51 -14.55 0.10
C LEU A 198 -5.55 -14.43 1.29
N GLU A 199 -4.35 -13.92 1.07
CA GLU A 199 -3.42 -13.63 2.17
C GLU A 199 -3.97 -12.55 3.12
N GLN A 200 -4.75 -11.59 2.60
CA GLN A 200 -5.45 -10.58 3.42
C GLN A 200 -6.57 -11.21 4.26
N LEU A 201 -7.30 -12.22 3.75
CA LEU A 201 -8.23 -12.99 4.58
C LEU A 201 -7.51 -13.61 5.78
N HIS A 202 -6.34 -14.21 5.56
CA HIS A 202 -5.54 -14.77 6.64
C HIS A 202 -5.02 -13.69 7.60
N ALA A 203 -4.63 -12.52 7.11
CA ALA A 203 -4.25 -11.38 7.95
C ALA A 203 -5.37 -10.93 8.88
N THR A 204 -6.62 -11.11 8.44
CA THR A 204 -7.82 -10.74 9.23
C THR A 204 -8.17 -11.80 10.26
N VAL A 205 -8.36 -13.04 9.82
CA VAL A 205 -8.89 -14.09 10.69
C VAL A 205 -7.79 -14.87 11.43
N GLY A 206 -6.60 -14.94 10.85
CA GLY A 206 -5.49 -15.73 11.40
C GLY A 206 -5.13 -15.40 12.85
N PRO A 207 -4.95 -14.12 13.22
CA PRO A 207 -4.61 -13.73 14.60
C PRO A 207 -5.59 -14.24 15.64
N THR A 208 -6.87 -14.38 15.30
CA THR A 208 -7.90 -14.95 16.16
C THR A 208 -7.59 -16.41 16.57
N PHE A 209 -6.92 -17.15 15.68
CA PHE A 209 -6.61 -18.56 15.93
C PHE A 209 -5.24 -18.78 16.54
N TYR A 210 -4.20 -18.06 16.07
CA TYR A 210 -2.84 -18.27 16.56
C TYR A 210 -2.44 -17.41 17.76
N GLY A 211 -3.18 -16.36 18.11
CA GLY A 211 -2.93 -15.58 19.35
C GLY A 211 -2.14 -14.29 19.16
N GLY A 212 -2.23 -13.69 17.99
CA GLY A 212 -1.78 -12.31 17.73
C GLY A 212 -0.29 -12.06 17.97
N THR A 213 0.03 -10.94 18.62
CA THR A 213 1.41 -10.43 18.80
C THR A 213 2.33 -11.41 19.54
N GLN A 214 1.81 -12.12 20.54
CA GLN A 214 2.63 -13.07 21.28
C GLN A 214 3.12 -14.21 20.37
N PHE A 215 2.22 -14.77 19.57
CA PHE A 215 2.58 -15.81 18.61
C PHE A 215 3.56 -15.30 17.55
N PHE A 216 3.34 -14.09 17.03
CA PHE A 216 4.26 -13.45 16.09
C PHE A 216 5.68 -13.35 16.68
N ASN A 217 5.80 -12.84 17.90
CA ASN A 217 7.09 -12.72 18.58
C ASN A 217 7.79 -14.06 18.80
N ASP A 218 7.01 -15.07 19.18
CA ASP A 218 7.51 -16.43 19.40
C ASP A 218 8.00 -17.08 18.10
N VAL A 219 7.30 -16.84 16.99
CA VAL A 219 7.72 -17.33 15.66
C VAL A 219 8.96 -16.58 15.18
N VAL A 220 9.03 -15.24 15.30
CA VAL A 220 10.21 -14.46 14.94
C VAL A 220 11.44 -14.90 15.77
N ALA A 221 11.24 -15.20 17.05
CA ALA A 221 12.31 -15.68 17.92
C ALA A 221 12.66 -17.19 17.74
N GLY A 222 11.92 -17.90 16.87
CA GLY A 222 12.09 -19.34 16.66
C GLY A 222 11.70 -20.22 17.86
N LYS A 223 10.93 -19.69 18.81
CA LYS A 223 10.32 -20.45 19.91
C LYS A 223 9.11 -21.26 19.43
N LYS A 224 8.41 -20.77 18.44
CA LYS A 224 7.35 -21.43 17.69
C LYS A 224 7.68 -21.42 16.20
N ASN A 225 6.93 -22.16 15.42
CA ASN A 225 7.09 -22.22 13.98
C ASN A 225 5.72 -22.33 13.26
N PHE A 226 5.74 -22.35 11.94
CA PHE A 226 4.52 -22.37 11.12
C PHE A 226 3.78 -23.73 11.21
N ASN A 227 4.41 -24.82 11.69
CA ASN A 227 3.74 -26.08 11.92
C ASN A 227 2.94 -26.13 13.25
N ASP A 228 2.96 -25.06 14.04
CA ASP A 228 2.17 -24.97 15.27
C ASP A 228 0.67 -25.18 14.98
N ARG A 229 0.00 -25.95 15.82
CA ARG A 229 -1.43 -26.28 15.65
C ARG A 229 -2.32 -25.05 15.54
N ALA A 230 -1.96 -23.97 16.23
CA ALA A 230 -2.73 -22.73 16.20
C ALA A 230 -2.58 -22.02 14.83
N TYR A 231 -1.39 -22.07 14.22
CA TYR A 231 -1.18 -21.55 12.86
C TYR A 231 -1.91 -22.41 11.82
N VAL A 232 -1.82 -23.73 11.91
CA VAL A 232 -2.56 -24.66 11.03
C VAL A 232 -4.08 -24.41 11.12
N ALA A 233 -4.60 -24.18 12.34
CA ALA A 233 -6.01 -23.83 12.53
C ALA A 233 -6.38 -22.49 11.87
N SER A 234 -5.47 -21.53 11.81
CA SER A 234 -5.71 -20.27 11.12
C SER A 234 -5.81 -20.42 9.59
N LEU A 235 -5.06 -21.35 9.01
CA LEU A 235 -5.18 -21.72 7.61
C LEU A 235 -6.50 -22.44 7.32
N GLN A 236 -6.93 -23.34 8.24
CA GLN A 236 -8.23 -23.99 8.13
C GLN A 236 -9.37 -22.98 8.12
N ALA A 237 -9.30 -21.94 8.95
CA ALA A 237 -10.31 -20.87 8.95
C ALA A 237 -10.44 -20.17 7.60
N VAL A 238 -9.34 -19.93 6.88
CA VAL A 238 -9.39 -19.38 5.52
C VAL A 238 -10.07 -20.37 4.56
N LYS A 239 -9.76 -21.67 4.67
CA LYS A 239 -10.42 -22.71 3.87
C LYS A 239 -11.94 -22.77 4.12
N ASP A 240 -12.37 -22.63 5.38
CA ASP A 240 -13.78 -22.65 5.74
C ASP A 240 -14.58 -21.51 5.13
N LEU A 241 -13.96 -20.36 4.85
CA LEU A 241 -14.59 -19.21 4.22
C LEU A 241 -14.96 -19.48 2.75
N ALA A 242 -14.28 -20.39 2.07
CA ALA A 242 -14.53 -20.71 0.66
C ALA A 242 -15.98 -21.16 0.40
N ALA A 243 -16.60 -21.86 1.37
CA ALA A 243 -17.99 -22.30 1.29
C ALA A 243 -19.03 -21.15 1.20
N TYR A 244 -18.61 -19.92 1.50
CA TYR A 244 -19.47 -18.72 1.54
C TYR A 244 -19.12 -17.69 0.48
N MET A 245 -18.08 -17.95 -0.33
CA MET A 245 -17.67 -17.13 -1.46
C MET A 245 -18.62 -17.30 -2.67
N PRO A 246 -18.57 -16.41 -3.67
CA PRO A 246 -19.37 -16.55 -4.88
C PRO A 246 -19.08 -17.87 -5.61
N LYS A 247 -20.09 -18.37 -6.34
CA LYS A 247 -19.88 -19.53 -7.22
C LYS A 247 -18.80 -19.19 -8.27
N GLY A 248 -17.84 -20.11 -8.46
CA GLY A 248 -16.70 -19.87 -9.36
C GLY A 248 -15.68 -18.87 -8.81
N PHE A 249 -15.60 -18.73 -7.49
CA PHE A 249 -14.73 -17.79 -6.78
C PHE A 249 -13.27 -17.91 -7.19
N GLU A 250 -12.81 -19.08 -7.60
CA GLU A 250 -11.43 -19.35 -8.00
C GLU A 250 -10.98 -18.56 -9.23
N GLY A 251 -11.92 -18.16 -10.09
CA GLY A 251 -11.67 -17.35 -11.29
C GLY A 251 -11.99 -15.87 -11.13
N ILE A 252 -12.55 -15.45 -9.99
CA ILE A 252 -12.93 -14.06 -9.75
C ILE A 252 -11.72 -13.24 -9.28
N ASP A 253 -11.39 -12.19 -10.01
CA ASP A 253 -10.28 -11.29 -9.67
C ASP A 253 -10.60 -10.35 -8.51
N TYR A 254 -9.56 -9.65 -8.02
CA TYR A 254 -9.66 -8.76 -6.87
C TYR A 254 -10.66 -7.60 -7.06
N ASN A 255 -10.67 -6.96 -8.23
CA ASN A 255 -11.54 -5.79 -8.47
C ASN A 255 -12.99 -6.21 -8.59
N THR A 256 -13.26 -7.31 -9.30
CA THR A 256 -14.59 -7.91 -9.40
C THR A 256 -15.11 -8.30 -8.02
N ALA A 257 -14.29 -8.95 -7.18
CA ALA A 257 -14.64 -9.32 -5.81
C ALA A 257 -15.04 -8.11 -4.95
N ARG A 258 -14.26 -7.03 -4.99
CA ARG A 258 -14.57 -5.77 -4.30
C ARG A 258 -15.90 -5.17 -4.80
N GLY A 259 -16.11 -5.21 -6.11
CA GLY A 259 -17.34 -4.75 -6.77
C GLY A 259 -18.60 -5.49 -6.32
N LEU A 260 -18.50 -6.78 -5.98
CA LEU A 260 -19.65 -7.53 -5.45
C LEU A 260 -20.18 -6.92 -4.14
N PHE A 261 -19.30 -6.53 -3.24
CA PHE A 261 -19.71 -5.87 -2.00
C PHE A 261 -20.18 -4.43 -2.23
N ALA A 262 -19.43 -3.64 -2.99
CA ALA A 262 -19.75 -2.24 -3.28
C ALA A 262 -21.11 -2.07 -3.98
N ASN A 263 -21.48 -3.02 -4.84
CA ASN A 263 -22.77 -3.05 -5.55
C ASN A 263 -23.85 -3.84 -4.80
N GLU A 264 -23.70 -4.05 -3.50
CA GLU A 264 -24.70 -4.68 -2.62
C GLU A 264 -25.11 -6.09 -3.04
N LYS A 265 -24.22 -6.82 -3.73
CA LYS A 265 -24.43 -8.22 -4.09
C LYS A 265 -24.01 -9.18 -2.97
N ALA A 266 -23.10 -8.75 -2.09
CA ALA A 266 -22.61 -9.53 -0.96
C ALA A 266 -22.83 -8.78 0.36
N ALA A 267 -23.20 -9.53 1.42
CA ALA A 267 -23.47 -8.95 2.74
C ALA A 267 -22.21 -8.62 3.53
N PHE A 268 -21.12 -9.35 3.29
CA PHE A 268 -19.83 -9.15 3.97
C PHE A 268 -18.68 -9.09 2.97
N TYR A 269 -17.63 -8.37 3.39
CA TYR A 269 -16.31 -8.37 2.74
C TYR A 269 -15.20 -8.32 3.80
N ILE A 270 -14.22 -9.20 3.71
CA ILE A 270 -13.08 -9.25 4.62
C ILE A 270 -11.89 -8.59 3.95
N GLY A 271 -11.37 -7.52 4.55
CA GLY A 271 -10.30 -6.73 3.94
C GLY A 271 -9.76 -5.64 4.86
N GLY A 272 -8.87 -4.82 4.34
CA GLY A 272 -8.28 -3.68 5.04
C GLY A 272 -9.11 -2.40 4.93
N ASN A 273 -8.85 -1.45 5.83
CA ASN A 273 -9.54 -0.15 5.83
C ASN A 273 -9.43 0.60 4.48
N TYR A 274 -8.37 0.37 3.71
CA TYR A 274 -8.16 0.96 2.38
C TYR A 274 -9.21 0.56 1.34
N GLU A 275 -10.04 -0.45 1.61
CA GLU A 275 -11.16 -0.84 0.75
C GLU A 275 -12.31 0.15 0.82
N LEU A 276 -12.48 0.86 1.95
CA LEU A 276 -13.64 1.73 2.17
C LEU A 276 -13.72 2.86 1.13
N GLY A 277 -12.58 3.48 0.81
CA GLY A 277 -12.52 4.51 -0.24
C GLY A 277 -12.94 3.95 -1.61
N TYR A 278 -12.47 2.75 -1.95
CA TYR A 278 -12.87 2.07 -3.18
C TYR A 278 -14.36 1.73 -3.21
N PHE A 279 -14.92 1.20 -2.15
CA PHE A 279 -16.34 0.89 -2.09
C PHE A 279 -17.20 2.14 -2.32
N ARG A 280 -16.85 3.24 -1.67
CA ARG A 280 -17.54 4.53 -1.80
C ARG A 280 -17.36 5.17 -3.18
N SER A 281 -16.24 4.93 -3.85
CA SER A 281 -16.02 5.42 -5.23
C SER A 281 -16.94 4.73 -6.25
N LEU A 282 -17.34 3.48 -5.98
CA LEU A 282 -18.28 2.73 -6.81
C LEU A 282 -19.75 3.00 -6.42
N ASN A 283 -20.01 3.18 -5.13
CA ASN A 283 -21.35 3.42 -4.58
C ASN A 283 -21.25 4.36 -3.37
N ALA A 284 -21.44 5.65 -3.62
CA ALA A 284 -21.36 6.68 -2.57
C ALA A 284 -22.44 6.53 -1.48
N SER A 285 -23.55 5.86 -1.79
CA SER A 285 -24.65 5.60 -0.85
C SER A 285 -24.60 4.23 -0.19
N LEU A 286 -23.54 3.45 -0.41
CA LEU A 286 -23.39 2.12 0.18
C LEU A 286 -23.57 2.15 1.70
N PRO A 287 -24.56 1.44 2.25
CA PRO A 287 -24.67 1.26 3.69
C PRO A 287 -23.57 0.30 4.14
N VAL A 288 -22.45 0.88 4.58
CA VAL A 288 -21.26 0.14 4.96
C VAL A 288 -20.87 0.40 6.40
N GLU A 289 -20.67 -0.68 7.13
CA GLU A 289 -20.15 -0.71 8.49
C GLU A 289 -18.97 -1.66 8.59
N TRP A 290 -18.26 -1.61 9.73
CA TRP A 290 -17.07 -2.41 9.95
C TRP A 290 -17.05 -3.01 11.38
N MET A 291 -16.49 -4.22 11.50
CA MET A 291 -16.20 -4.86 12.78
C MET A 291 -14.82 -5.55 12.73
N PRO A 292 -14.11 -5.72 13.87
CA PRO A 292 -12.93 -6.57 13.92
C PRO A 292 -13.30 -8.02 13.57
N ALA A 293 -12.32 -8.83 13.18
CA ALA A 293 -12.54 -10.28 13.09
C ALA A 293 -13.13 -10.79 14.41
N PRO A 294 -14.19 -11.60 14.36
CA PRO A 294 -14.75 -12.18 15.57
C PRO A 294 -13.72 -13.03 16.33
N SER A 295 -13.79 -13.03 17.65
CA SER A 295 -12.91 -13.85 18.48
C SER A 295 -13.16 -15.36 18.24
N LYS A 296 -12.19 -16.22 18.57
CA LYS A 296 -12.30 -17.66 18.37
C LYS A 296 -13.50 -18.25 19.09
N ALA A 297 -13.74 -17.82 20.32
CA ALA A 297 -14.84 -18.25 21.19
C ALA A 297 -15.21 -17.12 22.16
N THR A 298 -16.32 -17.25 22.88
CA THR A 298 -16.71 -16.33 23.94
C THR A 298 -15.58 -16.22 24.98
N GLY A 299 -15.23 -15.00 25.37
CA GLY A 299 -14.14 -14.70 26.31
C GLY A 299 -12.74 -14.73 25.71
N SER A 300 -12.57 -15.17 24.45
CA SER A 300 -11.26 -15.09 23.79
C SER A 300 -10.90 -13.67 23.37
N ALA A 301 -9.59 -13.38 23.29
CA ALA A 301 -9.08 -12.10 22.86
C ALA A 301 -9.51 -11.74 21.43
N LYS A 302 -9.62 -10.44 21.18
CA LYS A 302 -9.82 -9.85 19.84
C LYS A 302 -8.48 -9.41 19.27
N TYR A 303 -8.38 -9.47 17.96
CA TYR A 303 -7.18 -9.03 17.24
C TYR A 303 -7.56 -8.25 15.99
N VAL A 304 -6.73 -7.28 15.63
CA VAL A 304 -6.82 -6.51 14.39
C VAL A 304 -5.46 -6.57 13.72
N GLY A 305 -5.34 -7.28 12.61
CA GLY A 305 -4.10 -7.31 11.82
C GLY A 305 -3.75 -5.90 11.37
N THR A 306 -2.53 -5.42 11.66
CA THR A 306 -2.11 -4.06 11.32
C THR A 306 -0.65 -3.99 10.89
N TRP A 307 -0.34 -3.03 10.01
CA TRP A 307 1.01 -2.76 9.52
C TRP A 307 1.09 -1.34 8.95
N ALA A 308 2.29 -0.82 8.68
CA ALA A 308 2.46 0.36 7.84
C ALA A 308 2.06 0.00 6.40
N ASP A 309 1.14 0.75 5.79
CA ASP A 309 0.55 0.42 4.49
C ASP A 309 1.55 0.54 3.34
N GLY A 310 2.31 1.63 3.35
CA GLY A 310 3.37 1.93 2.40
C GLY A 310 4.09 3.20 2.79
N ALA A 311 5.02 3.63 1.95
CA ALA A 311 5.74 4.86 2.18
C ALA A 311 5.95 5.65 0.89
N PHE A 312 6.18 6.97 1.01
CA PHE A 312 6.65 7.82 -0.08
C PHE A 312 8.18 7.80 -0.09
N GLY A 313 8.76 7.23 -1.14
CA GLY A 313 10.21 7.14 -1.34
C GLY A 313 10.68 8.01 -2.49
N ILE A 314 11.99 8.25 -2.52
CA ILE A 314 12.68 9.04 -3.55
C ILE A 314 13.65 8.12 -4.30
N ASN A 315 13.68 8.22 -5.62
CA ASN A 315 14.65 7.54 -6.44
C ASN A 315 16.07 8.03 -6.13
N ALA A 316 16.98 7.11 -5.83
CA ALA A 316 18.37 7.47 -5.54
C ALA A 316 19.08 8.16 -6.72
N LYS A 317 18.59 7.91 -7.95
CA LYS A 317 19.15 8.44 -9.20
C LYS A 317 18.41 9.68 -9.73
N THR A 318 17.47 10.27 -8.95
CA THR A 318 16.79 11.49 -9.39
C THR A 318 17.76 12.66 -9.49
N GLU A 319 17.71 13.39 -10.57
CA GLU A 319 18.41 14.66 -10.75
C GLU A 319 17.67 15.82 -10.05
N GLN A 320 16.41 15.59 -9.65
CA GLN A 320 15.51 16.57 -9.04
C GLN A 320 15.40 16.40 -7.52
N LYS A 321 16.47 16.01 -6.84
CA LYS A 321 16.47 15.67 -5.40
C LYS A 321 15.78 16.72 -4.52
N ALA A 322 16.09 18.01 -4.74
CA ALA A 322 15.53 19.09 -3.93
C ALA A 322 14.01 19.22 -4.11
N ALA A 323 13.51 19.08 -5.34
CA ALA A 323 12.09 19.09 -5.65
C ALA A 323 11.38 17.84 -5.10
N ALA A 324 11.99 16.67 -5.23
CA ALA A 324 11.48 15.42 -4.68
C ALA A 324 11.37 15.45 -3.14
N LEU A 325 12.35 16.03 -2.45
CA LEU A 325 12.30 16.23 -0.99
C LEU A 325 11.17 17.20 -0.60
N LYS A 326 10.95 18.28 -1.34
CA LYS A 326 9.82 19.19 -1.10
C LYS A 326 8.49 18.44 -1.24
N LEU A 327 8.34 17.58 -2.28
CA LEU A 327 7.13 16.80 -2.46
C LEU A 327 6.93 15.82 -1.31
N VAL A 328 7.95 15.04 -0.90
CA VAL A 328 7.82 14.10 0.22
C VAL A 328 7.48 14.83 1.52
N ASN A 329 8.04 16.02 1.78
CA ASN A 329 7.66 16.84 2.93
C ASN A 329 6.21 17.32 2.88
N PHE A 330 5.70 17.69 1.70
CA PHE A 330 4.28 18.01 1.52
C PHE A 330 3.40 16.78 1.79
N LEU A 331 3.75 15.62 1.23
CA LEU A 331 3.05 14.36 1.44
C LEU A 331 3.14 13.85 2.91
N ALA A 332 4.13 14.29 3.68
CA ALA A 332 4.29 14.02 5.11
C ALA A 332 3.59 15.05 6.01
N SER A 333 2.95 16.06 5.43
CA SER A 333 2.33 17.15 6.19
C SER A 333 0.99 16.73 6.84
N LYS A 334 0.61 17.44 7.90
CA LYS A 334 -0.72 17.31 8.51
C LYS A 334 -1.84 17.57 7.49
N GLU A 335 -1.64 18.58 6.63
CA GLU A 335 -2.65 18.98 5.62
C GLU A 335 -2.94 17.84 4.65
N PHE A 336 -1.89 17.22 4.10
CA PHE A 336 -2.05 16.07 3.22
C PHE A 336 -2.63 14.85 3.95
N GLY A 337 -2.16 14.58 5.18
CA GLY A 337 -2.72 13.50 6.01
C GLY A 337 -4.19 13.73 6.35
N GLN A 338 -4.60 14.98 6.64
CA GLN A 338 -6.01 15.28 6.88
C GLN A 338 -6.86 15.03 5.63
N ALA A 339 -6.39 15.47 4.47
CA ALA A 339 -7.06 15.20 3.19
C ALA A 339 -7.18 13.68 2.91
N MET A 340 -6.14 12.88 3.22
CA MET A 340 -6.22 11.42 3.11
C MET A 340 -7.31 10.80 3.99
N ALA A 341 -7.46 11.30 5.21
CA ALA A 341 -8.49 10.81 6.13
C ALA A 341 -9.90 11.18 5.65
N ASP A 342 -10.07 12.41 5.20
CA ASP A 342 -11.38 12.98 4.87
C ASP A 342 -11.89 12.54 3.48
N GLU A 343 -11.00 12.44 2.48
CA GLU A 343 -11.38 12.23 1.08
C GLU A 343 -11.26 10.77 0.64
N ILE A 344 -10.29 10.00 1.17
CA ILE A 344 -10.03 8.60 0.74
C ILE A 344 -10.04 7.57 1.87
N ALA A 345 -10.55 7.94 3.04
CA ALA A 345 -10.80 7.05 4.18
C ALA A 345 -9.55 6.29 4.71
N PHE A 346 -8.36 6.89 4.63
CA PHE A 346 -7.13 6.33 5.19
C PHE A 346 -7.00 6.62 6.70
N ILE A 347 -6.10 5.87 7.36
CA ILE A 347 -5.61 6.17 8.71
C ILE A 347 -4.17 6.68 8.55
N PRO A 348 -3.96 8.00 8.40
CA PRO A 348 -2.66 8.58 8.13
C PRO A 348 -1.72 8.45 9.32
N THR A 349 -0.42 8.44 9.06
CA THR A 349 0.62 8.50 10.10
C THR A 349 0.99 9.93 10.48
N ALA A 350 0.62 10.90 9.64
CA ALA A 350 0.86 12.31 9.90
C ALA A 350 0.27 12.73 11.27
N PRO A 351 1.04 13.42 12.13
CA PRO A 351 0.58 13.77 13.46
C PRO A 351 -0.56 14.79 13.43
N LEU A 352 -1.38 14.79 14.47
CA LEU A 352 -2.47 15.76 14.69
C LEU A 352 -3.60 15.71 13.65
N VAL A 353 -3.69 14.64 12.86
CA VAL A 353 -4.84 14.38 11.98
C VAL A 353 -6.05 13.99 12.83
N LYS A 354 -7.21 14.54 12.50
CA LYS A 354 -8.49 14.19 13.11
C LYS A 354 -9.29 13.31 12.17
N ILE A 355 -9.58 12.09 12.59
CA ILE A 355 -10.43 11.16 11.82
C ILE A 355 -11.88 11.43 12.21
N THR A 356 -12.64 12.02 11.30
CA THR A 356 -14.05 12.41 11.49
C THR A 356 -15.04 11.38 10.95
N ASP A 357 -14.63 10.60 9.93
CA ASP A 357 -15.44 9.52 9.40
C ASP A 357 -15.74 8.46 10.47
N PRO A 358 -17.02 8.12 10.74
CA PRO A 358 -17.38 7.23 11.84
C PRO A 358 -16.85 5.79 11.64
N VAL A 359 -16.80 5.30 10.40
CA VAL A 359 -16.29 3.95 10.11
C VAL A 359 -14.78 3.92 10.29
N VAL A 360 -14.05 4.89 9.73
CA VAL A 360 -12.58 4.98 9.87
C VAL A 360 -12.20 5.22 11.33
N SER A 361 -12.95 6.04 12.07
CA SER A 361 -12.75 6.28 13.51
C SER A 361 -12.94 4.98 14.31
N LYS A 362 -13.98 4.20 14.01
CA LYS A 362 -14.22 2.88 14.60
C LYS A 362 -13.05 1.94 14.33
N ILE A 363 -12.61 1.84 13.08
CA ILE A 363 -11.45 1.01 12.68
C ILE A 363 -10.21 1.42 13.48
N ASN A 364 -9.90 2.72 13.53
CA ASN A 364 -8.72 3.22 14.23
C ASN A 364 -8.77 2.95 15.73
N LYS A 365 -9.95 3.07 16.37
CA LYS A 365 -10.16 2.71 17.77
C LYS A 365 -9.84 1.24 18.04
N TYR A 366 -10.38 0.34 17.22
CA TYR A 366 -10.13 -1.10 17.36
C TYR A 366 -8.68 -1.48 17.05
N ARG A 367 -8.08 -0.87 16.02
CA ARG A 367 -6.65 -1.04 15.71
C ARG A 367 -5.77 -0.63 16.89
N THR A 368 -6.07 0.48 17.52
CA THR A 368 -5.29 0.96 18.67
C THR A 368 -5.41 0.03 19.87
N ALA A 369 -6.61 -0.51 20.12
CA ALA A 369 -6.86 -1.38 21.27
C ALA A 369 -6.39 -2.84 21.06
N PHE A 370 -6.46 -3.37 19.84
CA PHE A 370 -6.29 -4.79 19.54
C PHE A 370 -5.31 -5.07 18.39
N GLY A 371 -4.52 -4.07 18.00
CA GLY A 371 -3.57 -4.19 16.88
C GLY A 371 -2.53 -5.27 17.12
N THR A 372 -2.30 -6.10 16.10
CA THR A 372 -1.27 -7.12 16.06
C THR A 372 -0.58 -7.11 14.69
N PRO A 373 0.73 -7.39 14.59
CA PRO A 373 1.40 -7.41 13.29
C PRO A 373 0.72 -8.37 12.29
N PHE A 374 0.56 -7.91 11.06
CA PHE A 374 0.31 -8.84 9.96
C PHE A 374 1.57 -9.67 9.73
N MET A 375 1.62 -10.84 10.33
CA MET A 375 2.82 -11.65 10.54
C MET A 375 3.61 -11.87 9.26
N ASN A 376 2.94 -12.28 8.18
CA ASN A 376 3.61 -12.60 6.92
C ASN A 376 4.33 -11.39 6.32
N VAL A 377 3.70 -10.21 6.37
CA VAL A 377 4.26 -8.97 5.81
C VAL A 377 5.36 -8.38 6.68
N VAL A 378 5.12 -8.33 8.00
CA VAL A 378 6.02 -7.63 8.93
C VAL A 378 7.30 -8.42 9.19
N GLY A 379 7.24 -9.76 9.24
CA GLY A 379 8.37 -10.60 9.66
C GLY A 379 9.01 -11.45 8.57
N PHE A 380 8.27 -11.83 7.52
CA PHE A 380 8.65 -12.99 6.71
C PHE A 380 8.64 -12.75 5.19
N ARG A 381 8.92 -11.50 4.74
CA ARG A 381 9.02 -11.13 3.32
C ARG A 381 10.38 -10.59 2.89
N TYR A 382 11.41 -10.63 3.75
CA TYR A 382 12.66 -9.92 3.50
C TYR A 382 13.63 -10.64 2.57
N GLU A 383 13.62 -11.97 2.56
CA GLU A 383 14.49 -12.79 1.71
C GLU A 383 13.65 -13.83 0.96
N ASN A 384 14.21 -14.42 -0.10
CA ASN A 384 13.53 -15.45 -0.88
C ASN A 384 13.92 -16.86 -0.41
N PRO A 385 12.94 -17.81 -0.45
CA PRO A 385 11.54 -17.61 -0.74
C PRO A 385 10.81 -16.90 0.41
N THR A 386 9.96 -15.91 0.08
CA THR A 386 9.17 -15.19 1.08
C THR A 386 7.99 -16.02 1.56
N SER A 387 7.43 -15.72 2.75
CA SER A 387 6.18 -16.35 3.20
C SER A 387 5.05 -16.16 2.17
N SER A 388 4.95 -14.97 1.58
CA SER A 388 3.90 -14.65 0.61
C SER A 388 4.07 -15.39 -0.73
N SER A 389 5.32 -15.64 -1.18
CA SER A 389 5.55 -16.42 -2.40
C SER A 389 5.08 -17.88 -2.29
N ILE A 390 4.95 -18.39 -1.06
CA ILE A 390 4.41 -19.71 -0.77
C ILE A 390 2.91 -19.64 -0.47
N LEU A 391 2.50 -18.69 0.39
CA LEU A 391 1.13 -18.59 0.85
C LEU A 391 0.13 -18.18 -0.23
N GLN A 392 0.48 -17.24 -1.11
CA GLN A 392 -0.44 -16.75 -2.13
C GLN A 392 -0.92 -17.87 -3.08
N PRO A 393 -0.04 -18.60 -3.77
CA PRO A 393 -0.47 -19.76 -4.55
C PRO A 393 -0.97 -20.91 -3.67
N GLY A 394 -0.46 -21.04 -2.45
CA GLY A 394 -0.89 -22.05 -1.47
C GLY A 394 -2.33 -21.85 -1.02
N PHE A 395 -2.77 -20.62 -0.79
CA PHE A 395 -4.18 -20.33 -0.47
C PHE A 395 -5.12 -20.67 -1.62
N GLN A 396 -4.75 -20.41 -2.86
CA GLN A 396 -5.56 -20.81 -4.02
C GLN A 396 -5.76 -22.33 -4.07
N LYS A 397 -4.69 -23.09 -3.83
CA LYS A 397 -4.78 -24.56 -3.70
C LYS A 397 -5.59 -24.98 -2.47
N LEU A 398 -5.48 -24.27 -1.36
CA LEU A 398 -6.15 -24.59 -0.10
C LEU A 398 -7.67 -24.46 -0.20
N ILE A 399 -8.16 -23.35 -0.77
CA ILE A 399 -9.60 -23.08 -0.89
C ILE A 399 -10.29 -23.98 -1.93
N THR A 400 -9.54 -24.52 -2.90
CA THR A 400 -10.02 -25.51 -3.88
C THR A 400 -9.86 -26.96 -3.39
N GLY A 401 -9.22 -27.18 -2.24
CA GLY A 401 -8.98 -28.52 -1.68
C GLY A 401 -7.76 -29.24 -2.28
N ALA A 402 -6.98 -28.60 -3.16
CA ALA A 402 -5.78 -29.17 -3.76
C ALA A 402 -4.58 -29.28 -2.79
N THR A 403 -4.68 -28.67 -1.61
CA THR A 403 -3.74 -28.87 -0.49
C THR A 403 -4.46 -28.87 0.84
N THR A 404 -3.74 -29.23 1.92
CA THR A 404 -4.26 -29.18 3.29
C THR A 404 -3.62 -28.06 4.08
N PRO A 405 -4.27 -27.56 5.17
CA PRO A 405 -3.67 -26.56 6.05
C PRO A 405 -2.30 -26.98 6.60
N ALA A 406 -2.14 -28.25 6.98
CA ALA A 406 -0.89 -28.78 7.52
C ALA A 406 0.22 -28.83 6.45
N ALA A 407 -0.11 -29.23 5.22
CA ALA A 407 0.84 -29.25 4.11
C ALA A 407 1.31 -27.81 3.76
N LEU A 408 0.37 -26.86 3.65
CA LEU A 408 0.71 -25.46 3.39
C LEU A 408 1.56 -24.84 4.52
N ALA A 409 1.24 -25.14 5.78
CA ALA A 409 2.02 -24.70 6.92
C ALA A 409 3.47 -25.24 6.86
N LYS A 410 3.64 -26.50 6.50
CA LYS A 410 4.96 -27.14 6.30
C LYS A 410 5.73 -26.49 5.17
N ASP A 411 5.08 -26.18 4.04
CA ASP A 411 5.73 -25.51 2.90
C ASP A 411 6.25 -24.13 3.31
N VAL A 412 5.46 -23.34 4.06
CA VAL A 412 5.88 -22.05 4.61
C VAL A 412 7.06 -22.22 5.55
N GLN A 413 7.01 -23.17 6.48
CA GLN A 413 8.10 -23.44 7.42
C GLN A 413 9.39 -23.80 6.68
N THR A 414 9.31 -24.70 5.70
CA THR A 414 10.46 -25.11 4.90
C THR A 414 11.09 -23.92 4.17
N ALA A 415 10.27 -23.07 3.56
CA ALA A 415 10.73 -21.87 2.87
C ALA A 415 11.43 -20.89 3.82
N ILE A 416 10.80 -20.57 4.93
CA ILE A 416 11.34 -19.61 5.91
C ILE A 416 12.61 -20.14 6.61
N ALA A 417 12.71 -21.43 6.82
CA ALA A 417 13.89 -22.06 7.44
C ALA A 417 15.18 -21.90 6.59
N THR A 418 15.07 -21.59 5.30
CA THR A 418 16.23 -21.39 4.45
C THR A 418 17.01 -20.11 4.76
N TRP A 419 16.34 -19.08 5.30
CA TRP A 419 16.96 -17.76 5.48
C TRP A 419 16.71 -17.10 6.83
N HIS A 420 15.55 -17.34 7.47
CA HIS A 420 15.19 -16.61 8.70
C HIS A 420 16.02 -17.08 9.91
N PRO A 421 16.72 -16.19 10.64
CA PRO A 421 17.64 -16.59 11.71
C PRO A 421 17.00 -17.45 12.79
N GLY A 422 15.75 -17.18 13.16
CA GLY A 422 15.01 -17.95 14.18
C GLY A 422 14.64 -19.37 13.75
N HIS A 423 14.70 -19.68 12.45
CA HIS A 423 14.20 -20.95 11.87
C HIS A 423 15.31 -21.73 11.14
N LYS A 424 16.45 -21.13 10.88
CA LYS A 424 17.54 -21.76 10.12
C LYS A 424 18.01 -23.05 10.79
N GLY A 425 17.95 -24.15 10.04
CA GLY A 425 18.37 -25.47 10.51
C GLY A 425 17.36 -26.16 11.45
N LYS A 426 16.11 -25.71 11.49
CA LYS A 426 15.03 -26.30 12.30
C LYS A 426 13.98 -26.99 11.42
#